data_2c0e8c60d35dcc57d5061091245c7825
#
_entry.id   2c0e8c60d35dcc57d5061091245c7825
#
_cell.length_a   1.000
_cell.length_b   1.000
_cell.length_c   1.000
_cell.angle_alpha   90.00
_cell.angle_beta   90.00
_cell.angle_gamma   90.00
#
_symmetry.space_group_name_H-M   'P 1'
#
loop_
_entity.id
_entity.type
_entity.pdbx_description
1 polymer ?
#
loop_
_entity_poly.entity_id
_entity_poly.type
_entity_poly.pdbx_seq_one_letter_code
_entity_poly.pdbx_strand_id
1 'polypeptide(L)'
;MARSKSREVKMGPKLLYQQDPVRGSVKALGSKWTLLILRDIGFLRLERFGQILRNNPGLTPRVLSRRLGNMQKEGLIERTVRSDRITYLLTPRGEDAAYVLLAFLRYGLKYHALSLEATRLKPLPAFQDLVKEYYGRRSQN
;
A
#
# COMPACT_ATOMS: atom_id res chain seq x y z
N MET A 1 -22.73 -52.77 0.03
CA MET A 1 -22.82 -51.40 -0.52
C MET A 1 -22.22 -50.42 0.48
N ALA A 2 -21.04 -49.92 0.18
CA ALA A 2 -20.39 -48.91 1.01
C ALA A 2 -21.03 -47.53 0.72
N ARG A 3 -21.70 -46.95 1.69
CA ARG A 3 -22.12 -45.54 1.62
C ARG A 3 -20.87 -44.69 1.67
N SER A 4 -20.59 -44.02 0.59
CA SER A 4 -19.60 -42.95 0.54
C SER A 4 -19.95 -41.89 1.59
N LYS A 5 -19.18 -41.83 2.68
CA LYS A 5 -19.23 -40.69 3.59
C LYS A 5 -18.65 -39.50 2.84
N SER A 6 -19.54 -38.65 2.33
CA SER A 6 -19.19 -37.33 1.87
C SER A 6 -18.41 -36.64 2.99
N ARG A 7 -17.13 -36.36 2.76
CA ARG A 7 -16.35 -35.49 3.66
C ARG A 7 -17.04 -34.13 3.66
N GLU A 8 -17.76 -33.83 4.74
CA GLU A 8 -18.16 -32.45 5.00
C GLU A 8 -16.86 -31.61 5.05
N VAL A 9 -16.65 -30.85 4.02
CA VAL A 9 -15.64 -29.81 4.04
C VAL A 9 -16.10 -28.79 5.08
N LYS A 10 -15.51 -28.83 6.27
CA LYS A 10 -15.70 -27.76 7.26
C LYS A 10 -15.22 -26.47 6.62
N MET A 11 -16.16 -25.71 6.08
CA MET A 11 -15.86 -24.35 5.62
C MET A 11 -15.45 -23.54 6.85
N GLY A 12 -14.28 -22.95 6.80
CA GLY A 12 -13.83 -22.01 7.82
C GLY A 12 -14.83 -20.84 7.99
N PRO A 13 -14.62 -19.99 8.98
CA PRO A 13 -15.53 -18.87 9.23
C PRO A 13 -15.67 -18.02 7.97
N LYS A 14 -16.91 -17.82 7.51
CA LYS A 14 -17.20 -16.93 6.41
C LYS A 14 -16.98 -15.50 6.88
N LEU A 15 -16.02 -14.80 6.28
CA LEU A 15 -15.90 -13.37 6.48
C LEU A 15 -17.12 -12.69 5.85
N LEU A 16 -17.84 -11.92 6.65
CA LEU A 16 -18.94 -11.11 6.12
C LEU A 16 -18.35 -10.09 5.13
N TYR A 17 -18.99 -9.98 3.97
CA TYR A 17 -18.54 -9.13 2.87
C TYR A 17 -18.17 -7.70 3.29
N GLN A 18 -18.95 -7.10 4.19
CA GLN A 18 -18.75 -5.74 4.68
C GLN A 18 -17.67 -5.63 5.77
N GLN A 19 -17.26 -6.76 6.35
CA GLN A 19 -16.29 -6.83 7.44
C GLN A 19 -14.95 -7.44 7.01
N ASP A 20 -14.79 -7.72 5.72
CA ASP A 20 -13.55 -8.26 5.18
C ASP A 20 -12.47 -7.16 5.14
N PRO A 21 -11.41 -7.25 5.98
CA PRO A 21 -10.36 -6.23 6.01
C PRO A 21 -9.55 -6.18 4.72
N VAL A 22 -9.40 -7.29 4.01
CA VAL A 22 -8.69 -7.34 2.72
C VAL A 22 -9.47 -6.57 1.67
N ARG A 23 -10.77 -6.82 1.58
CA ARG A 23 -11.65 -6.10 0.64
C ARG A 23 -11.65 -4.60 0.91
N GLY A 24 -11.77 -4.19 2.16
CA GLY A 24 -11.72 -2.79 2.57
C GLY A 24 -10.39 -2.13 2.18
N SER A 25 -9.29 -2.83 2.40
CA SER A 25 -7.95 -2.35 2.05
C SER A 25 -7.75 -2.25 0.54
N VAL A 26 -8.21 -3.22 -0.23
CA VAL A 26 -8.18 -3.17 -1.71
C VAL A 26 -9.01 -2.02 -2.24
N LYS A 27 -10.18 -1.75 -1.66
CA LYS A 27 -11.01 -0.62 -2.05
C LYS A 27 -10.30 0.71 -1.82
N ALA A 28 -9.62 0.88 -0.68
CA ALA A 28 -8.92 2.11 -0.32
C ALA A 28 -7.61 2.28 -1.09
N LEU A 29 -6.83 1.21 -1.25
CA LEU A 29 -5.45 1.26 -1.74
C LEU A 29 -5.27 0.66 -3.14
N GLY A 30 -6.26 -0.04 -3.69
CA GLY A 30 -6.12 -0.86 -4.90
C GLY A 30 -5.96 -0.08 -6.20
N SER A 31 -6.00 1.24 -6.17
CA SER A 31 -5.72 2.06 -7.35
C SER A 31 -4.22 2.10 -7.64
N LYS A 32 -3.85 1.82 -8.87
CA LYS A 32 -2.47 1.92 -9.38
C LYS A 32 -1.80 3.23 -8.96
N TRP A 33 -2.45 4.35 -9.19
CA TRP A 33 -1.85 5.65 -8.92
C TRP A 33 -1.76 5.95 -7.42
N THR A 34 -2.69 5.49 -6.61
CA THR A 34 -2.61 5.62 -5.14
C THR A 34 -1.35 4.95 -4.61
N LEU A 35 -1.10 3.71 -4.99
CA LEU A 35 0.09 2.96 -4.56
C LEU A 35 1.39 3.61 -5.05
N LEU A 36 1.45 4.05 -6.31
CA LEU A 36 2.64 4.69 -6.85
C LEU A 36 2.91 6.07 -6.22
N ILE A 37 1.88 6.83 -5.89
CA ILE A 37 2.02 8.11 -5.20
C ILE A 37 2.49 7.90 -3.75
N LEU A 38 1.96 6.90 -3.04
CA LEU A 38 2.45 6.53 -1.70
C LEU A 38 3.93 6.15 -1.73
N ARG A 39 4.38 5.41 -2.74
CA ARG A 39 5.79 5.10 -2.97
C ARG A 39 6.62 6.37 -3.12
N ASP A 40 6.18 7.27 -3.99
CA ASP A 40 6.91 8.48 -4.30
C ASP A 40 7.10 9.36 -3.07
N ILE A 41 6.01 9.60 -2.34
CA ILE A 41 6.06 10.43 -1.13
C ILE A 41 6.78 9.71 0.01
N GLY A 42 6.45 8.45 0.27
CA GLY A 42 6.94 7.70 1.43
C GLY A 42 8.38 7.22 1.31
N PHE A 43 8.74 6.67 0.15
CA PHE A 43 10.06 6.04 -0.03
C PHE A 43 11.05 6.91 -0.81
N LEU A 44 10.58 7.60 -1.85
CA LEU A 44 11.44 8.40 -2.72
C LEU A 44 11.53 9.86 -2.30
N ARG A 45 10.73 10.28 -1.33
CA ARG A 45 10.67 11.67 -0.85
C ARG A 45 10.37 12.69 -1.95
N LEU A 46 9.58 12.28 -2.92
CA LEU A 46 9.04 13.15 -3.95
C LEU A 46 7.73 13.75 -3.43
N GLU A 47 7.81 14.92 -2.85
CA GLU A 47 6.71 15.50 -2.08
C GLU A 47 5.96 16.61 -2.83
N ARG A 48 6.42 16.96 -4.03
CA ARG A 48 5.82 18.02 -4.85
C ARG A 48 5.06 17.47 -6.03
N PHE A 49 3.99 18.14 -6.40
CA PHE A 49 3.16 17.79 -7.53
C PHE A 49 3.97 17.50 -8.82
N GLY A 50 4.85 18.43 -9.20
CA GLY A 50 5.67 18.27 -10.40
C GLY A 50 6.66 17.12 -10.33
N GLN A 51 7.20 16.81 -9.15
CA GLN A 51 8.11 15.68 -8.96
C GLN A 51 7.38 14.35 -9.14
N ILE A 52 6.21 14.22 -8.53
CA ILE A 52 5.36 13.03 -8.66
C ILE A 52 4.94 12.83 -10.10
N LEU A 53 4.51 13.90 -10.76
CA LEU A 53 4.08 13.84 -12.16
C LEU A 53 5.21 13.35 -13.08
N ARG A 54 6.41 13.92 -12.95
CA ARG A 54 7.56 13.52 -13.76
C ARG A 54 8.03 12.10 -13.51
N ASN A 55 7.85 11.59 -12.30
CA ASN A 55 8.28 10.24 -11.93
C ASN A 55 7.31 9.13 -12.43
N ASN A 56 6.15 9.51 -12.93
CA ASN A 56 5.10 8.57 -13.34
C ASN A 56 4.65 8.82 -14.79
N PRO A 57 5.38 8.31 -15.79
CA PRO A 57 4.94 8.38 -17.18
C PRO A 57 3.53 7.81 -17.35
N GLY A 58 2.68 8.52 -18.07
CA GLY A 58 1.27 8.17 -18.26
C GLY A 58 0.31 8.77 -17.22
N LEU A 59 0.83 9.31 -16.11
CA LEU A 59 0.03 10.09 -15.18
C LEU A 59 -0.17 11.50 -15.73
N THR A 60 -1.41 11.95 -15.79
CA THR A 60 -1.76 13.30 -16.23
C THR A 60 -1.93 14.25 -15.05
N PRO A 61 -1.74 15.57 -15.23
CA PRO A 61 -1.98 16.55 -14.15
C PRO A 61 -3.39 16.46 -13.57
N ARG A 62 -4.39 16.24 -14.42
CA ARG A 62 -5.80 16.11 -13.99
C ARG A 62 -6.01 14.88 -13.11
N VAL A 63 -5.46 13.74 -13.51
CA VAL A 63 -5.57 12.50 -12.74
C VAL A 63 -4.80 12.61 -11.43
N LEU A 64 -3.60 13.19 -11.44
CA LEU A 64 -2.81 13.40 -10.22
C LEU A 64 -3.55 14.31 -9.23
N SER A 65 -4.07 15.45 -9.69
CA SER A 65 -4.82 16.38 -8.85
C SER A 65 -6.02 15.70 -8.19
N ARG A 66 -6.80 14.95 -8.96
CA ARG A 66 -7.94 14.19 -8.43
C ARG A 66 -7.51 13.13 -7.42
N ARG A 67 -6.45 12.41 -7.72
CA ARG A 67 -5.97 11.34 -6.84
C ARG A 67 -5.44 11.88 -5.52
N LEU A 68 -4.64 12.95 -5.55
CA LEU A 68 -4.16 13.63 -4.35
C LEU A 68 -5.33 14.14 -3.50
N GLY A 69 -6.36 14.71 -4.11
CA GLY A 69 -7.58 15.12 -3.41
C GLY A 69 -8.29 13.95 -2.71
N ASN A 70 -8.42 12.82 -3.38
CA ASN A 70 -9.02 11.62 -2.80
C ASN A 70 -8.17 11.06 -1.65
N MET A 71 -6.87 11.02 -1.81
CA MET A 71 -5.94 10.53 -0.77
C MET A 71 -5.96 11.43 0.48
N GLN A 72 -6.15 12.73 0.31
CA GLN A 72 -6.35 13.65 1.44
C GLN A 72 -7.67 13.34 2.17
N LYS A 73 -8.77 13.14 1.45
CA LYS A 73 -10.07 12.78 2.02
C LYS A 73 -10.03 11.45 2.77
N GLU A 74 -9.27 10.51 2.27
CA GLU A 74 -9.07 9.20 2.91
C GLU A 74 -8.09 9.24 4.08
N GLY A 75 -7.47 10.39 4.33
CA GLY A 75 -6.53 10.57 5.44
C GLY A 75 -5.16 9.89 5.24
N LEU A 76 -4.75 9.63 4.00
CA LEU A 76 -3.46 9.02 3.68
C LEU A 76 -2.33 10.03 3.57
N ILE A 77 -2.65 11.22 3.09
CA ILE A 77 -1.70 12.32 2.93
C ILE A 77 -2.29 13.62 3.44
N GLU A 78 -1.40 14.53 3.79
CA GLU A 78 -1.74 15.91 4.09
C GLU A 78 -1.00 16.85 3.15
N ARG A 79 -1.69 17.93 2.77
CA ARG A 79 -1.15 19.00 1.95
C ARG A 79 -0.70 20.13 2.87
N THR A 80 0.57 20.49 2.77
CA THR A 80 1.13 21.60 3.52
C THR A 80 1.61 22.70 2.60
N VAL A 81 1.52 23.95 3.06
CA VAL A 81 2.00 25.11 2.33
C VAL A 81 3.03 25.81 3.22
N ARG A 82 4.27 25.90 2.74
CA ARG A 82 5.33 26.65 3.40
C ARG A 82 6.04 27.53 2.37
N SER A 83 6.14 28.82 2.67
CA SER A 83 6.84 29.78 1.80
C SER A 83 6.38 29.66 0.34
N ASP A 84 5.07 29.67 0.10
CA ASP A 84 4.44 29.53 -1.22
C ASP A 84 4.71 28.18 -1.94
N ARG A 85 5.26 27.22 -1.22
CA ARG A 85 5.48 25.87 -1.74
C ARG A 85 4.48 24.88 -1.16
N ILE A 86 3.84 24.14 -2.06
CA ILE A 86 2.91 23.06 -1.71
C ILE A 86 3.70 21.76 -1.66
N THR A 87 3.61 21.06 -0.53
CA THR A 87 4.16 19.72 -0.35
C THR A 87 3.09 18.76 0.16
N TYR A 88 3.26 17.50 -0.17
CA TYR A 88 2.39 16.39 0.25
C TYR A 88 3.20 15.44 1.13
N LEU A 89 2.71 15.17 2.33
CA LEU A 89 3.36 14.31 3.31
C LEU A 89 2.43 13.16 3.68
N LEU A 90 3.00 12.02 4.04
CA LEU A 90 2.21 10.92 4.59
C LEU A 90 1.69 11.27 5.99
N THR A 91 0.44 10.95 6.24
CA THR A 91 -0.10 10.87 7.60
C THR A 91 0.35 9.56 8.26
N PRO A 92 0.15 9.35 9.58
CA PRO A 92 0.37 8.05 10.20
C PRO A 92 -0.37 6.91 9.49
N ARG A 93 -1.60 7.16 9.05
CA ARG A 93 -2.38 6.21 8.24
C ARG A 93 -1.73 5.95 6.87
N GLY A 94 -1.19 6.98 6.24
CA GLY A 94 -0.45 6.85 4.98
C GLY A 94 0.85 6.06 5.15
N GLU A 95 1.55 6.24 6.26
CA GLU A 95 2.74 5.43 6.60
C GLU A 95 2.38 3.95 6.77
N ASP A 96 1.30 3.65 7.46
CA ASP A 96 0.80 2.28 7.59
C ASP A 96 0.43 1.69 6.22
N ALA A 97 -0.20 2.47 5.34
CA ALA A 97 -0.49 2.06 3.98
C ALA A 97 0.77 1.82 3.15
N ALA A 98 1.84 2.58 3.38
CA ALA A 98 3.11 2.41 2.69
C ALA A 98 3.78 1.05 3.01
N TYR A 99 3.52 0.45 4.15
CA TYR A 99 4.00 -0.90 4.46
C TYR A 99 3.46 -1.96 3.50
N VAL A 100 2.28 -1.77 2.94
CA VAL A 100 1.73 -2.66 1.90
C VAL A 100 2.64 -2.70 0.67
N LEU A 101 3.28 -1.57 0.33
CA LEU A 101 4.21 -1.47 -0.79
C LEU A 101 5.48 -2.30 -0.58
N LEU A 102 5.90 -2.57 0.64
CA LEU A 102 7.04 -3.44 0.91
C LEU A 102 6.77 -4.86 0.44
N ALA A 103 5.54 -5.36 0.60
CA ALA A 103 5.14 -6.66 0.06
C ALA A 103 5.12 -6.66 -1.47
N PHE A 104 4.63 -5.61 -2.10
CA PHE A 104 4.69 -5.44 -3.55
C PHE A 104 6.13 -5.39 -4.06
N LEU A 105 7.00 -4.65 -3.39
CA LEU A 105 8.42 -4.57 -3.76
C LEU A 105 9.08 -5.95 -3.68
N ARG A 106 8.85 -6.70 -2.60
CA ARG A 106 9.37 -8.06 -2.45
C ARG A 106 8.89 -8.98 -3.57
N TYR A 107 7.62 -8.94 -3.90
CA TYR A 107 7.06 -9.70 -5.01
C TYR A 107 7.71 -9.32 -6.34
N GLY A 108 7.86 -8.02 -6.61
CA GLY A 108 8.48 -7.51 -7.82
C GLY A 108 9.96 -7.92 -7.96
N LEU A 109 10.73 -7.82 -6.88
CA LEU A 109 12.13 -8.25 -6.86
C LEU A 109 12.28 -9.75 -7.12
N LYS A 110 11.37 -10.56 -6.60
CA LYS A 110 11.42 -12.01 -6.77
C LYS A 110 11.04 -12.46 -8.19
N TYR A 111 10.02 -11.86 -8.78
CA TYR A 111 9.42 -12.36 -10.01
C TYR A 111 9.62 -11.48 -11.25
N HIS A 112 10.03 -10.24 -11.09
CA HIS A 112 10.23 -9.30 -12.19
C HIS A 112 11.70 -8.94 -12.42
N ALA A 113 12.64 -9.66 -11.80
CA ALA A 113 14.09 -9.53 -12.00
C ALA A 113 14.64 -8.10 -11.88
N LEU A 114 14.01 -7.26 -11.07
CA LEU A 114 14.51 -5.92 -10.77
C LEU A 114 15.59 -6.02 -9.70
N SER A 115 16.73 -5.36 -9.91
CA SER A 115 17.79 -5.33 -8.92
C SER A 115 17.46 -4.36 -7.79
N LEU A 116 17.88 -4.68 -6.55
CA LEU A 116 17.79 -3.78 -5.40
C LEU A 116 18.54 -2.47 -5.66
N GLU A 117 19.64 -2.51 -6.40
CA GLU A 117 20.44 -1.35 -6.77
C GLU A 117 19.63 -0.36 -7.63
N ALA A 118 18.81 -0.86 -8.54
CA ALA A 118 17.94 -0.04 -9.36
C ALA A 118 16.87 0.70 -8.56
N THR A 119 16.47 0.17 -7.42
CA THR A 119 15.42 0.77 -6.57
C THR A 119 15.94 1.76 -5.53
N ARG A 120 17.26 1.82 -5.29
CA ARG A 120 17.90 2.62 -4.23
C ARG A 120 17.29 2.40 -2.83
N LEU A 121 16.68 1.26 -2.61
CA LEU A 121 16.01 0.93 -1.35
C LEU A 121 16.96 0.16 -0.43
N LYS A 122 16.84 0.42 0.87
CA LYS A 122 17.54 -0.36 1.89
C LYS A 122 17.03 -1.80 1.89
N PRO A 123 17.85 -2.78 2.32
CA PRO A 123 17.39 -4.15 2.48
C PRO A 123 16.08 -4.21 3.25
N LEU A 124 15.11 -4.93 2.71
CA LEU A 124 13.82 -5.10 3.36
C LEU A 124 13.91 -6.14 4.48
N PRO A 125 13.23 -5.93 5.62
CA PRO A 125 13.06 -6.97 6.61
C PRO A 125 12.37 -8.18 5.98
N ALA A 126 12.67 -9.38 6.47
CA ALA A 126 12.01 -10.59 6.01
C ALA A 126 10.49 -10.46 6.23
N PHE A 127 9.71 -10.99 5.30
CA PHE A 127 8.23 -10.95 5.41
C PHE A 127 7.75 -11.51 6.76
N GLN A 128 8.41 -12.55 7.27
CA GLN A 128 8.11 -13.13 8.58
C GLN A 128 8.32 -12.15 9.74
N ASP A 129 9.31 -11.27 9.64
CA ASP A 129 9.58 -10.26 10.67
C ASP A 129 8.51 -9.18 10.65
N LEU A 130 8.08 -8.76 9.46
CA LEU A 130 6.94 -7.85 9.30
C LEU A 130 5.65 -8.47 9.83
N VAL A 131 5.41 -9.74 9.54
CA VAL A 131 4.22 -10.47 10.04
C VAL A 131 4.26 -10.61 11.56
N LYS A 132 5.41 -10.98 12.13
CA LYS A 132 5.59 -11.07 13.59
C LYS A 132 5.40 -9.70 14.25
N GLU A 133 5.95 -8.66 13.71
CA GLU A 133 5.77 -7.31 14.21
C GLU A 133 4.29 -6.88 14.20
N TYR A 134 3.61 -7.18 13.12
CA TYR A 134 2.21 -6.77 12.93
C TYR A 134 1.24 -7.57 13.79
N TYR A 135 1.37 -8.91 13.81
CA TYR A 135 0.45 -9.78 14.58
C TYR A 135 0.89 -9.99 16.02
N GLY A 136 2.18 -9.89 16.32
CA GLY A 136 2.70 -10.01 17.69
C GLY A 136 2.20 -8.91 18.62
N ARG A 137 1.95 -7.71 18.11
CA ARG A 137 1.38 -6.60 18.89
C ARG A 137 -0.11 -6.78 19.22
N ARG A 138 -0.85 -7.54 18.43
CA ARG A 138 -2.28 -7.81 18.69
C ARG A 138 -2.54 -8.88 19.74
N SER A 139 -1.55 -9.71 20.02
CA SER A 139 -1.68 -10.78 21.03
C SER A 139 -1.40 -10.31 22.47
N GLN A 140 -1.02 -9.03 22.66
CA GLN A 140 -0.68 -8.45 23.97
C GLN A 140 -1.70 -7.42 24.48
N ASN A 141 -2.82 -7.22 23.77
CA ASN A 141 -3.96 -6.42 24.24
C ASN A 141 -5.15 -7.38 24.46
#